data_c879fa8e4dd16a1f5c0f0750080b618a
#
_entry.id   c879fa8e4dd16a1f5c0f0750080b618a
#
_cell.length_a   1.000
_cell.length_b   1.000
_cell.length_c   1.000
_cell.angle_alpha   90.00
_cell.angle_beta   90.00
_cell.angle_gamma   90.00
#
_symmetry.space_group_name_H-M   'P 1'
#
loop_
_entity.id
_entity.type
_entity.pdbx_description
1 polymer ?
#
loop_
_entity_poly.entity_id
_entity_poly.type
_entity_poly.pdbx_seq_one_letter_code
_entity_poly.pdbx_strand_id
1 'polypeptide(L)'
;MRDLKEVLLENRDKYIEVLKELVAIDTHDLGHGIDGGLEKEGQDYMIRLFDAMGAETAVDPMKEEDIVRCSELYQEGNLGHNQKDRYNVYGRFKGREGGRSLMF
;
A
#
# COMPACT_ATOMS: atom_id res chain seq x y z
N MET A 1 -29.28 -10.79 1.28
CA MET A 1 -27.82 -10.55 1.28
C MET A 1 -27.13 -11.88 1.11
N ARG A 2 -26.21 -11.97 0.19
CA ARG A 2 -25.43 -13.22 0.02
C ARG A 2 -24.55 -13.45 1.25
N ASP A 3 -24.34 -14.72 1.62
CA ASP A 3 -23.43 -15.07 2.69
C ASP A 3 -21.98 -14.73 2.25
N LEU A 4 -21.24 -14.03 3.12
CA LEU A 4 -19.84 -13.66 2.87
C LEU A 4 -18.98 -14.90 2.57
N LYS A 5 -19.23 -16.01 3.24
CA LYS A 5 -18.52 -17.27 3.02
C LYS A 5 -18.69 -17.80 1.60
N GLU A 6 -19.91 -17.75 1.08
CA GLU A 6 -20.19 -18.15 -0.32
C GLU A 6 -19.45 -17.27 -1.30
N VAL A 7 -19.49 -15.95 -1.11
CA VAL A 7 -18.76 -14.99 -1.97
C VAL A 7 -17.25 -15.24 -1.95
N LEU A 8 -16.69 -15.51 -0.77
CA LEU A 8 -15.26 -15.81 -0.63
C LEU A 8 -14.88 -17.12 -1.34
N LEU A 9 -15.68 -18.15 -1.21
CA LEU A 9 -15.42 -19.44 -1.86
C LEU A 9 -15.54 -19.35 -3.38
N GLU A 10 -16.52 -18.66 -3.91
CA GLU A 10 -16.69 -18.46 -5.36
C GLU A 10 -15.53 -17.67 -5.99
N ASN A 11 -14.93 -16.74 -5.25
CA ASN A 11 -13.86 -15.89 -5.75
C ASN A 11 -12.47 -16.35 -5.27
N ARG A 12 -12.36 -17.50 -4.61
CA ARG A 12 -11.12 -17.98 -4.02
C ARG A 12 -9.94 -17.97 -4.99
N ASP A 13 -10.12 -18.51 -6.17
CA ASP A 13 -9.05 -18.64 -7.15
C ASP A 13 -8.60 -17.28 -7.68
N LYS A 14 -9.53 -16.33 -7.84
CA LYS A 14 -9.24 -14.94 -8.17
C LYS A 14 -8.38 -14.26 -7.09
N TYR A 15 -8.69 -14.46 -5.82
CA TYR A 15 -7.90 -13.89 -4.74
C TYR A 15 -6.50 -14.49 -4.67
N ILE A 16 -6.38 -15.79 -4.93
CA ILE A 16 -5.09 -16.48 -5.00
C ILE A 16 -4.24 -15.92 -6.15
N GLU A 17 -4.82 -15.69 -7.33
CA GLU A 17 -4.09 -15.10 -8.46
C GLU A 17 -3.62 -13.66 -8.15
N VAL A 18 -4.45 -12.83 -7.55
CA VAL A 18 -4.03 -11.48 -7.09
C VAL A 18 -2.85 -11.57 -6.12
N LEU A 19 -2.89 -12.50 -5.16
CA LEU A 19 -1.81 -12.71 -4.21
C LEU A 19 -0.52 -13.18 -4.91
N LYS A 20 -0.62 -14.09 -5.87
CA LYS A 20 0.53 -14.56 -6.67
C LYS A 20 1.16 -13.43 -7.46
N GLU A 21 0.36 -12.60 -8.11
CA GLU A 21 0.84 -11.44 -8.86
C GLU A 21 1.57 -10.46 -7.94
N LEU A 22 1.01 -10.19 -6.76
CA LEU A 22 1.61 -9.30 -5.77
C LEU A 22 2.96 -9.83 -5.25
N VAL A 23 3.02 -11.12 -4.91
CA VAL A 23 4.24 -11.79 -4.43
C VAL A 23 5.32 -11.87 -5.52
N ALA A 24 4.93 -11.94 -6.79
CA ALA A 24 5.87 -11.96 -7.91
C ALA A 24 6.56 -10.61 -8.18
N ILE A 25 6.00 -9.51 -7.68
CA ILE A 25 6.62 -8.19 -7.76
C ILE A 25 7.76 -8.11 -6.74
N ASP A 26 8.95 -7.78 -7.21
CA ASP A 26 10.10 -7.57 -6.34
C ASP A 26 9.98 -6.22 -5.60
N THR A 27 9.66 -6.28 -4.33
CA THR A 27 9.49 -5.09 -3.47
C THR A 27 10.46 -5.09 -2.28
N HIS A 28 11.56 -5.85 -2.37
CA HIS A 28 12.47 -5.94 -1.24
C HIS A 28 13.23 -4.63 -0.99
N ASP A 29 13.54 -4.39 0.26
CA ASP A 29 14.39 -3.28 0.67
C ASP A 29 15.86 -3.70 0.56
N LEU A 30 16.64 -2.90 -0.15
CA LEU A 30 18.05 -3.18 -0.44
C LEU A 30 18.99 -2.74 0.68
N GLY A 31 18.46 -2.21 1.80
CA GLY A 31 19.24 -1.84 2.98
C GLY A 31 19.71 -0.39 3.00
N HIS A 32 20.59 -0.08 3.96
CA HIS A 32 21.06 1.27 4.22
C HIS A 32 21.95 1.83 3.09
N GLY A 33 21.75 3.10 2.76
CA GLY A 33 22.60 3.82 1.81
C GLY A 33 22.27 3.59 0.34
N ILE A 34 21.12 3.02 0.03
CA ILE A 34 20.65 2.76 -1.32
C ILE A 34 19.53 3.73 -1.70
N ASP A 35 19.55 4.21 -2.92
CA ASP A 35 18.54 5.10 -3.48
C ASP A 35 17.19 4.39 -3.62
N GLY A 36 16.26 4.74 -2.76
CA GLY A 36 14.90 4.20 -2.80
C GLY A 36 14.84 2.70 -2.49
N GLY A 37 13.63 2.17 -2.47
CA GLY A 37 13.35 0.74 -2.45
C GLY A 37 12.71 0.32 -3.77
N LEU A 38 12.42 -0.96 -3.91
CA LEU A 38 11.73 -1.51 -5.08
C LEU A 38 10.20 -1.54 -4.90
N GLU A 39 9.67 -0.79 -3.93
CA GLU A 39 8.24 -0.81 -3.59
C GLU A 39 7.34 -0.20 -4.66
N LYS A 40 7.88 0.67 -5.53
CA LYS A 40 7.07 1.43 -6.50
C LYS A 40 6.19 0.53 -7.37
N GLU A 41 6.72 -0.56 -7.90
CA GLU A 41 5.96 -1.45 -8.77
C GLU A 41 4.80 -2.12 -8.01
N GLY A 42 5.03 -2.53 -6.76
CA GLY A 42 3.99 -3.07 -5.89
C GLY A 42 2.92 -2.04 -5.54
N GLN A 43 3.33 -0.81 -5.26
CA GLN A 43 2.41 0.30 -4.99
C GLN A 43 1.56 0.64 -6.22
N ASP A 44 2.16 0.71 -7.40
CA ASP A 44 1.45 0.93 -8.67
C ASP A 44 0.48 -0.21 -8.98
N TYR A 45 0.82 -1.45 -8.63
CA TYR A 45 -0.08 -2.58 -8.72
C TYR A 45 -1.31 -2.39 -7.81
N MET A 46 -1.10 -1.98 -6.56
CA MET A 46 -2.20 -1.71 -5.62
C MET A 46 -3.10 -0.58 -6.09
N ILE A 47 -2.55 0.47 -6.69
CA ILE A 47 -3.33 1.57 -7.27
C ILE A 47 -4.26 1.01 -8.37
N ARG A 48 -3.72 0.24 -9.30
CA ARG A 48 -4.52 -0.37 -10.38
C ARG A 48 -5.61 -1.29 -9.84
N LEU A 49 -5.31 -2.06 -8.78
CA LEU A 49 -6.26 -2.95 -8.13
C LEU A 49 -7.41 -2.15 -7.49
N PHE A 50 -7.09 -1.11 -6.72
CA PHE A 50 -8.09 -0.24 -6.10
C PHE A 50 -8.95 0.48 -7.13
N ASP A 51 -8.35 1.00 -8.20
CA ASP A 51 -9.08 1.63 -9.30
C ASP A 51 -10.04 0.63 -9.99
N ALA A 52 -9.58 -0.59 -10.24
CA ALA A 52 -10.42 -1.65 -10.82
C ALA A 52 -11.58 -2.06 -9.90
N MET A 53 -11.42 -1.92 -8.58
CA MET A 53 -12.47 -2.16 -7.59
C MET A 53 -13.42 -0.96 -7.42
N GLY A 54 -13.14 0.17 -8.04
CA GLY A 54 -13.94 1.39 -7.92
C GLY A 54 -13.68 2.20 -6.65
N ALA A 55 -12.53 2.05 -6.03
CA ALA A 55 -12.12 2.86 -4.89
C ALA A 55 -11.69 4.26 -5.33
N GLU A 56 -11.87 5.23 -4.44
CA GLU A 56 -11.14 6.50 -4.53
C GLU A 56 -9.72 6.25 -4.07
N THR A 57 -8.76 6.37 -4.98
CA THR A 57 -7.35 6.10 -4.70
C THR A 57 -6.60 7.38 -4.40
N ALA A 58 -5.77 7.35 -3.36
CA ALA A 58 -4.87 8.44 -3.00
C ALA A 58 -3.48 7.89 -2.70
N VAL A 59 -2.47 8.70 -2.97
CA VAL A 59 -1.07 8.41 -2.63
C VAL A 59 -0.51 9.49 -1.73
N ASP A 60 0.27 9.09 -0.75
CA ASP A 60 0.95 9.97 0.19
C ASP A 60 2.46 9.70 0.09
N PRO A 61 3.21 10.56 -0.65
CA PRO A 61 4.65 10.39 -0.79
C PRO A 61 5.38 10.57 0.55
N MET A 62 6.40 9.78 0.78
CA MET A 62 7.31 9.98 1.89
C MET A 62 8.18 11.20 1.62
N LYS A 63 8.03 12.24 2.44
CA LYS A 63 8.79 13.46 2.32
C LYS A 63 10.06 13.37 3.16
N GLU A 64 11.18 13.74 2.57
CA GLU A 64 12.48 13.74 3.25
C GLU A 64 12.47 14.57 4.54
N GLU A 65 11.82 15.73 4.52
CA GLU A 65 11.67 16.60 5.69
C GLU A 65 10.95 15.93 6.86
N ASP A 66 9.94 15.09 6.61
CA ASP A 66 9.23 14.35 7.64
C ASP A 66 10.10 13.23 8.22
N ILE A 67 10.89 12.57 7.38
CA ILE A 67 11.84 11.53 7.81
C ILE A 67 12.93 12.13 8.70
N VAL A 68 13.52 13.25 8.30
CA VAL A 68 14.53 13.96 9.08
C VAL A 68 13.96 14.37 10.44
N ARG A 69 12.77 14.95 10.44
CA ARG A 69 12.09 15.36 11.68
C ARG A 69 11.81 14.18 12.60
N CYS A 70 11.35 13.05 12.07
CA CYS A 70 11.14 11.83 12.87
C CYS A 70 12.45 11.31 13.44
N SER A 71 13.52 11.28 12.65
CA SER A 71 14.87 10.84 13.09
C SER A 71 15.39 11.72 14.24
N GLU A 72 15.20 13.03 14.16
CA GLU A 72 15.58 13.96 15.22
C GLU A 72 14.77 13.72 16.51
N LEU A 73 13.45 13.52 16.39
CA LEU A 73 12.56 13.28 17.53
C LEU A 73 12.88 11.99 18.28
N TYR A 74 13.24 10.94 17.56
CA TYR A 74 13.49 9.62 18.14
C TYR A 74 14.97 9.32 18.31
N GLN A 75 15.86 10.24 17.97
CA GLN A 75 17.32 10.10 18.04
C GLN A 75 17.82 8.86 17.26
N GLU A 76 17.07 8.45 16.26
CA GLU A 76 17.45 7.35 15.38
C GLU A 76 18.13 7.90 14.12
N GLY A 77 19.41 7.58 13.98
CA GLY A 77 20.19 7.95 12.82
C GLY A 77 19.97 6.99 11.65
N ASN A 78 18.84 7.08 10.99
CA ASN A 78 18.64 6.40 9.70
C ASN A 78 18.95 7.36 8.55
N LEU A 79 20.14 7.94 8.60
CA LEU A 79 20.62 8.87 7.60
C LEU A 79 21.19 8.09 6.41
N GLY A 80 20.76 8.41 5.22
CA GLY A 80 21.29 7.85 3.98
C GLY A 80 20.30 7.06 3.12
N HIS A 81 19.01 7.06 3.49
CA HIS A 81 17.96 6.54 2.62
C HIS A 81 17.38 7.64 1.76
N ASN A 82 17.35 7.42 0.47
CA ASN A 82 16.55 8.20 -0.46
C ASN A 82 15.13 7.63 -0.47
N GLN A 83 14.14 8.49 -0.21
CA GLN A 83 12.71 8.11 -0.20
C GLN A 83 12.02 8.34 -1.56
N LYS A 84 12.81 8.49 -2.60
CA LYS A 84 12.29 8.63 -3.97
C LYS A 84 11.46 7.41 -4.36
N ASP A 85 10.33 7.66 -5.00
CA ASP A 85 9.40 6.63 -5.45
C ASP A 85 8.82 5.74 -4.32
N ARG A 86 8.87 6.22 -3.09
CA ARG A 86 8.20 5.62 -1.93
C ARG A 86 6.98 6.44 -1.54
N TYR A 87 5.84 5.79 -1.42
CA TYR A 87 4.58 6.42 -1.03
C TYR A 87 3.64 5.40 -0.41
N ASN A 88 2.76 5.87 0.47
CA ASN A 88 1.65 5.08 0.96
C ASN A 88 0.50 5.15 -0.05
N VAL A 89 -0.21 4.06 -0.21
CA VAL A 89 -1.39 3.97 -1.09
C VAL A 89 -2.63 3.75 -0.24
N TYR A 90 -3.65 4.55 -0.51
CA TYR A 90 -4.94 4.45 0.16
C TYR A 90 -6.04 4.19 -0.86
N GLY A 91 -6.89 3.23 -0.57
CA GLY A 91 -8.13 2.99 -1.29
C GLY A 91 -9.33 3.23 -0.37
N ARG A 92 -10.23 4.12 -0.77
CA ARG A 92 -11.43 4.44 -0.02
C ARG A 92 -12.68 4.02 -0.77
N PHE A 93 -13.51 3.24 -0.12
CA PHE A 93 -14.87 2.93 -0.58
C PHE A 93 -15.87 3.75 0.24
N LYS A 94 -16.65 4.57 -0.43
CA LYS A 94 -17.70 5.36 0.21
C LYS A 94 -18.86 4.44 0.59
N GLY A 95 -19.12 4.35 1.89
CA GLY A 95 -20.27 3.62 2.43
C GLY A 95 -21.56 4.44 2.41
N ARG A 96 -22.59 3.90 3.05
CA ARG A 96 -23.84 4.62 3.29
C ARG A 96 -23.65 5.73 4.30
N GLU A 97 -24.39 6.81 4.14
CA GLU A 97 -24.43 7.89 5.11
C GLU A 97 -24.92 7.37 6.48
N GLY A 98 -24.27 7.78 7.57
CA GLY A 98 -24.57 7.32 8.92
C GLY A 98 -24.04 5.93 9.30
N GLY A 99 -23.33 5.26 8.40
CA GLY A 99 -22.64 4.00 8.68
C GLY A 99 -21.34 4.15 9.48
N ARG A 100 -20.80 3.02 9.95
CA ARG A 100 -19.48 2.97 10.59
C ARG A 100 -18.38 2.85 9.55
N SER A 101 -17.23 3.47 9.83
CA SER A 101 -16.02 3.30 9.04
C SER A 101 -15.27 2.03 9.46
N LEU A 102 -14.65 1.36 8.52
CA LEU A 102 -13.73 0.26 8.73
C LEU A 102 -12.43 0.54 7.99
N MET A 103 -11.31 0.35 8.65
CA MET A 103 -9.98 0.51 8.06
C MET A 103 -9.17 -0.77 8.29
N PHE A 104 -8.47 -1.21 7.25
CA PHE A 104 -7.55 -2.36 7.26
C PHE A 104 -6.11 -1.90 7.06
#